data_ad4cb394941b3c3a01c00b195cb0dcde
#
_entry.id   ad4cb394941b3c3a01c00b195cb0dcde
#
_cell.length_a   1.000
_cell.length_b   1.000
_cell.length_c   1.000
_cell.angle_alpha   90.00
_cell.angle_beta   90.00
_cell.angle_gamma   90.00
#
_symmetry.space_group_name_H-M   'P 1'
#
loop_
_entity.id
_entity.type
_entity.pdbx_description
1 polymer ?
#
loop_
_entity_poly.entity_id
_entity_poly.type
_entity_poly.pdbx_seq_one_letter_code
_entity_poly.pdbx_strand_id
1 'polypeptide(L)'
;PARRVLEATESIRVATGITNIWNTDPLAIAREFADLDKDFPGRFFLGVGVGHREATQEYASPYDSMVEYLDKLDEGGLPVERRVLAALGPKMLRLSADRALGAHPYLTPPEHTQYAREILGPDAFLAPEHKIVLESDPETARSIGRPPVDTPYLHLRNYVANLKRLGWTDADIAEPLGRIAAAYSA
;
A
#
# COMPACT_ATOMS: atom_id res chain seq x y z
N PRO A 1 12.79 13.27 -1.40
CA PRO A 1 11.51 13.93 -1.05
C PRO A 1 11.21 13.86 0.45
N ALA A 2 11.37 12.70 1.11
CA ALA A 2 11.04 12.50 2.53
C ALA A 2 11.76 13.49 3.46
N ARG A 3 13.07 13.64 3.34
CA ARG A 3 13.89 14.58 4.13
C ARG A 3 13.32 16.00 4.12
N ARG A 4 12.93 16.51 2.95
CA ARG A 4 12.38 17.87 2.84
C ARG A 4 11.08 18.07 3.62
N VAL A 5 10.24 17.04 3.69
CA VAL A 5 9.00 17.08 4.48
C VAL A 5 9.32 17.01 5.97
N LEU A 6 10.26 16.17 6.35
CA LEU A 6 10.70 16.04 7.74
C LEU A 6 11.36 17.33 8.26
N GLU A 7 12.17 18.00 7.45
CA GLU A 7 12.79 19.30 7.75
C GLU A 7 11.76 20.44 7.89
N ALA A 8 10.70 20.41 7.07
CA ALA A 8 9.67 21.44 7.05
C ALA A 8 8.58 21.24 8.14
N THR A 9 8.67 20.18 8.93
CA THR A 9 7.64 19.82 9.93
C THR A 9 8.27 19.33 11.22
N GLU A 10 7.55 19.44 12.35
CA GLU A 10 8.07 19.03 13.67
C GLU A 10 7.57 17.67 14.13
N SER A 11 6.33 17.28 13.79
CA SER A 11 5.65 16.10 14.35
C SER A 11 5.11 15.12 13.31
N ILE A 12 5.02 15.51 12.05
CA ILE A 12 4.47 14.64 10.99
C ILE A 12 5.37 13.42 10.81
N ARG A 13 4.73 12.25 10.77
CA ARG A 13 5.36 11.00 10.33
C ARG A 13 5.29 10.89 8.82
N VAL A 14 6.35 10.45 8.20
CA VAL A 14 6.48 10.32 6.74
C VAL A 14 6.79 8.87 6.41
N ALA A 15 6.09 8.33 5.42
CA ALA A 15 6.37 7.01 4.87
C ALA A 15 6.57 7.07 3.36
N THR A 16 7.30 6.12 2.79
CA THR A 16 7.27 5.91 1.34
C THR A 16 5.99 5.18 0.94
N GLY A 17 5.34 5.60 -0.13
CA GLY A 17 4.12 4.97 -0.64
C GLY A 17 4.26 4.57 -2.12
N ILE A 18 5.05 3.60 -2.44
CA ILE A 18 5.96 2.67 -1.74
C ILE A 18 7.36 2.67 -2.35
N THR A 19 8.35 2.14 -1.65
CA THR A 19 9.63 1.72 -2.24
C THR A 19 9.41 0.38 -2.94
N ASN A 20 9.68 0.35 -4.26
CA ASN A 20 9.51 -0.87 -5.05
C ASN A 20 10.75 -1.76 -4.91
N ILE A 21 10.55 -3.02 -4.48
CA ILE A 21 11.64 -3.96 -4.20
C ILE A 21 12.49 -4.32 -5.41
N TRP A 22 11.95 -4.23 -6.63
CA TRP A 22 12.68 -4.57 -7.86
C TRP A 22 13.69 -3.50 -8.28
N ASN A 23 13.48 -2.26 -7.82
CA ASN A 23 14.25 -1.10 -8.27
C ASN A 23 15.16 -0.51 -7.18
N THR A 24 15.18 -1.12 -5.98
CA THR A 24 15.88 -0.55 -4.82
C THR A 24 16.66 -1.62 -4.08
N ASP A 25 17.94 -1.42 -3.91
CA ASP A 25 18.80 -2.30 -3.10
C ASP A 25 18.41 -2.19 -1.62
N PRO A 26 18.06 -3.31 -0.95
CA PRO A 26 17.57 -3.29 0.43
C PRO A 26 18.61 -2.83 1.45
N LEU A 27 19.91 -3.14 1.24
CA LEU A 27 20.96 -2.69 2.15
C LEU A 27 21.28 -1.20 1.97
N ALA A 28 21.15 -0.67 0.74
CA ALA A 28 21.28 0.75 0.51
C ALA A 28 20.16 1.53 1.17
N ILE A 29 18.88 1.07 1.02
CA ILE A 29 17.75 1.74 1.65
C ILE A 29 17.77 1.65 3.18
N ALA A 30 18.29 0.54 3.76
CA ALA A 30 18.48 0.43 5.20
C ALA A 30 19.48 1.46 5.74
N ARG A 31 20.57 1.74 4.99
CA ARG A 31 21.51 2.82 5.35
C ARG A 31 20.87 4.20 5.25
N GLU A 32 20.16 4.49 4.16
CA GLU A 32 19.43 5.76 4.00
C GLU A 32 18.37 5.96 5.10
N PHE A 33 17.70 4.88 5.50
CA PHE A 33 16.77 4.89 6.63
C PHE A 33 17.49 5.28 7.92
N ALA A 34 18.63 4.64 8.23
CA ALA A 34 19.39 4.92 9.45
C ALA A 34 19.85 6.38 9.51
N ASP A 35 20.29 6.96 8.39
CA ASP A 35 20.68 8.38 8.31
C ASP A 35 19.47 9.31 8.53
N LEU A 36 18.31 8.98 7.99
CA LEU A 36 17.09 9.75 8.23
C LEU A 36 16.61 9.62 9.67
N ASP A 37 16.65 8.43 10.25
CA ASP A 37 16.19 8.21 11.62
C ASP A 37 17.08 8.86 12.67
N LYS A 38 18.39 8.97 12.38
CA LYS A 38 19.34 9.73 13.21
C LYS A 38 18.96 11.21 13.31
N ASP A 39 18.59 11.81 12.17
CA ASP A 39 18.25 13.24 12.10
C ASP A 39 16.80 13.52 12.56
N PHE A 40 15.90 12.56 12.31
CA PHE A 40 14.46 12.67 12.59
C PHE A 40 13.93 11.43 13.33
N PRO A 41 14.34 11.21 14.61
CA PRO A 41 14.05 9.98 15.34
C PRO A 41 12.54 9.66 15.39
N GLY A 42 12.17 8.44 14.99
CA GLY A 42 10.80 7.95 15.08
C GLY A 42 9.83 8.50 14.03
N ARG A 43 10.28 9.35 13.11
CA ARG A 43 9.39 10.07 12.19
C ARG A 43 9.34 9.51 10.76
N PHE A 44 10.32 8.70 10.37
CA PHE A 44 10.34 8.10 9.03
C PHE A 44 10.00 6.60 9.09
N PHE A 45 9.17 6.15 8.16
CA PHE A 45 8.78 4.76 7.97
C PHE A 45 9.06 4.33 6.53
N LEU A 46 9.51 3.10 6.35
CA LEU A 46 9.71 2.52 5.03
C LEU A 46 8.47 1.76 4.58
N GLY A 47 7.71 2.34 3.65
CA GLY A 47 6.65 1.63 2.93
C GLY A 47 7.25 0.82 1.78
N VAL A 48 7.01 -0.49 1.75
CA VAL A 48 7.60 -1.45 0.80
C VAL A 48 6.52 -2.16 0.00
N GLY A 49 6.76 -2.38 -1.28
CA GLY A 49 5.82 -3.10 -2.13
C GLY A 49 6.47 -3.75 -3.34
N VAL A 50 5.79 -4.76 -3.89
CA VAL A 50 6.23 -5.48 -5.10
C VAL A 50 5.81 -4.79 -6.41
N GLY A 51 5.07 -3.69 -6.33
CA GLY A 51 4.50 -3.05 -7.52
C GLY A 51 3.54 -3.97 -8.26
N HIS A 52 3.48 -3.82 -9.59
CA HIS A 52 2.60 -4.56 -10.46
C HIS A 52 3.40 -5.36 -11.49
N ARG A 53 2.98 -6.60 -11.75
CA ARG A 53 3.62 -7.49 -12.72
C ARG A 53 3.72 -6.85 -14.11
N GLU A 54 2.68 -6.13 -14.48
CA GLU A 54 2.54 -5.45 -15.77
C GLU A 54 3.59 -4.34 -15.97
N ALA A 55 4.18 -3.84 -14.88
CA ALA A 55 5.20 -2.79 -14.89
C ALA A 55 6.63 -3.31 -14.62
N THR A 56 6.83 -4.64 -14.50
CA THR A 56 8.11 -5.23 -14.11
C THR A 56 8.54 -6.32 -15.10
N GLN A 57 9.69 -6.18 -15.75
CA GLN A 57 10.16 -7.10 -16.80
C GLN A 57 10.56 -8.48 -16.25
N GLU A 58 11.21 -8.53 -15.08
CA GLU A 58 11.66 -9.76 -14.42
C GLU A 58 10.85 -9.98 -13.13
N TYR A 59 9.62 -10.42 -13.28
CA TYR A 59 8.72 -10.62 -12.17
C TYR A 59 8.78 -12.08 -11.67
N ALA A 60 9.52 -12.30 -10.61
CA ALA A 60 9.53 -13.57 -9.85
C ALA A 60 8.30 -13.71 -8.96
N SER A 61 8.25 -14.70 -8.08
CA SER A 61 7.18 -14.82 -7.07
C SER A 61 7.15 -13.57 -6.18
N PRO A 62 6.07 -12.77 -6.18
CA PRO A 62 6.01 -11.53 -5.39
C PRO A 62 6.17 -11.77 -3.89
N TYR A 63 5.66 -12.90 -3.42
CA TYR A 63 5.72 -13.24 -2.00
C TYR A 63 7.15 -13.61 -1.60
N ASP A 64 7.80 -14.52 -2.34
CA ASP A 64 9.14 -14.99 -2.01
C ASP A 64 10.16 -13.85 -2.12
N SER A 65 10.05 -13.05 -3.17
CA SER A 65 10.91 -11.86 -3.34
C SER A 65 10.70 -10.82 -2.24
N MET A 66 9.48 -10.65 -1.73
CA MET A 66 9.24 -9.79 -0.57
C MET A 66 9.90 -10.36 0.68
N VAL A 67 9.81 -11.67 0.92
CA VAL A 67 10.48 -12.31 2.06
C VAL A 67 11.98 -12.11 1.99
N GLU A 68 12.61 -12.39 0.85
CA GLU A 68 14.04 -12.18 0.65
C GLU A 68 14.46 -10.70 0.86
N TYR A 69 13.64 -9.78 0.38
CA TYR A 69 13.87 -8.35 0.58
C TYR A 69 13.82 -7.96 2.06
N LEU A 70 12.83 -8.48 2.80
CA LEU A 70 12.71 -8.24 4.24
C LEU A 70 13.87 -8.84 5.03
N ASP A 71 14.37 -10.03 4.64
CA ASP A 71 15.55 -10.64 5.25
C ASP A 71 16.79 -9.74 5.09
N LYS A 72 16.95 -9.13 3.92
CA LYS A 72 18.02 -8.16 3.68
C LYS A 72 17.84 -6.84 4.46
N LEU A 73 16.60 -6.39 4.68
CA LEU A 73 16.35 -5.26 5.57
C LEU A 73 16.71 -5.58 7.02
N ASP A 74 16.45 -6.82 7.48
CA ASP A 74 16.88 -7.28 8.81
C ASP A 74 18.40 -7.31 8.92
N GLU A 75 19.11 -7.86 7.93
CA GLU A 75 20.59 -7.81 7.84
C GLU A 75 21.12 -6.36 7.89
N GLY A 76 20.41 -5.42 7.27
CA GLY A 76 20.72 -3.99 7.28
C GLY A 76 20.34 -3.26 8.56
N GLY A 77 19.73 -3.95 9.54
CA GLY A 77 19.34 -3.39 10.83
C GLY A 77 18.12 -2.48 10.81
N LEU A 78 17.28 -2.54 9.77
CA LEU A 78 16.04 -1.74 9.71
C LEU A 78 14.96 -2.40 10.58
N PRO A 79 14.45 -1.71 11.63
CA PRO A 79 13.52 -2.31 12.59
C PRO A 79 12.19 -2.72 11.96
N VAL A 80 11.60 -3.81 12.45
CA VAL A 80 10.29 -4.34 11.99
C VAL A 80 9.18 -3.31 12.15
N GLU A 81 9.16 -2.61 13.28
CA GLU A 81 8.17 -1.57 13.62
C GLU A 81 8.34 -0.27 12.84
N ARG A 82 9.31 -0.19 11.95
CA ARG A 82 9.58 1.00 11.13
C ARG A 82 9.32 0.78 9.65
N ARG A 83 8.72 -0.35 9.29
CA ARG A 83 8.33 -0.67 7.92
C ARG A 83 6.85 -1.07 7.82
N VAL A 84 6.23 -0.76 6.69
CA VAL A 84 4.85 -1.13 6.36
C VAL A 84 4.81 -1.74 4.97
N LEU A 85 3.95 -2.74 4.74
CA LEU A 85 3.91 -3.43 3.46
C LEU A 85 2.65 -3.03 2.67
N ALA A 86 2.82 -2.79 1.37
CA ALA A 86 1.70 -2.75 0.45
C ALA A 86 1.12 -4.16 0.31
N ALA A 87 -0.11 -4.36 0.77
CA ALA A 87 -0.70 -5.69 0.87
C ALA A 87 -2.19 -5.67 0.51
N LEU A 88 -2.58 -6.53 -0.44
CA LEU A 88 -3.98 -6.72 -0.84
C LEU A 88 -4.49 -8.12 -0.47
N GLY A 89 -3.70 -9.14 -0.75
CA GLY A 89 -4.07 -10.54 -0.56
C GLY A 89 -3.69 -11.09 0.81
N PRO A 90 -4.30 -12.22 1.22
CA PRO A 90 -4.17 -12.76 2.57
C PRO A 90 -2.75 -13.17 2.94
N LYS A 91 -1.95 -13.67 1.99
CA LYS A 91 -0.55 -14.05 2.26
C LYS A 91 0.30 -12.82 2.60
N MET A 92 0.16 -11.75 1.83
CA MET A 92 0.92 -10.53 2.05
C MET A 92 0.45 -9.79 3.31
N LEU A 93 -0.86 -9.84 3.63
CA LEU A 93 -1.40 -9.30 4.89
C LEU A 93 -0.84 -10.04 6.11
N ARG A 94 -0.75 -11.38 6.08
CA ARG A 94 -0.10 -12.14 7.16
C ARG A 94 1.37 -11.78 7.28
N LEU A 95 2.10 -11.72 6.16
CA LEU A 95 3.50 -11.29 6.16
C LEU A 95 3.67 -9.90 6.77
N SER A 96 2.71 -8.99 6.51
CA SER A 96 2.70 -7.64 7.10
C SER A 96 2.55 -7.67 8.62
N ALA A 97 1.71 -8.58 9.14
CA ALA A 97 1.54 -8.76 10.58
C ALA A 97 2.80 -9.35 11.24
N ASP A 98 3.46 -10.27 10.55
CA ASP A 98 4.59 -11.03 11.09
C ASP A 98 5.92 -10.28 10.98
N ARG A 99 6.11 -9.49 9.92
CA ARG A 99 7.42 -8.95 9.51
C ARG A 99 7.45 -7.43 9.32
N ALA A 100 6.38 -6.71 9.73
CA ALA A 100 6.28 -5.25 9.63
C ALA A 100 5.42 -4.68 10.75
N LEU A 101 5.35 -3.35 10.86
CA LEU A 101 4.39 -2.66 11.71
C LEU A 101 2.93 -3.00 11.32
N GLY A 102 2.71 -3.30 10.05
CA GLY A 102 1.42 -3.64 9.48
C GLY A 102 1.35 -3.36 7.98
N ALA A 103 0.15 -3.02 7.50
CA ALA A 103 -0.15 -2.92 6.08
C ALA A 103 -0.60 -1.52 5.65
N HIS A 104 -0.24 -1.18 4.41
CA HIS A 104 -0.65 0.02 3.69
C HIS A 104 -1.30 -0.40 2.34
N PRO A 105 -2.58 -0.84 2.37
CA PRO A 105 -3.33 -1.14 1.15
C PRO A 105 -3.62 0.12 0.36
N TYR A 106 -3.61 0.02 -0.96
CA TYR A 106 -3.89 1.12 -1.85
C TYR A 106 -5.16 0.86 -2.66
N LEU A 107 -5.99 1.90 -2.80
CA LEU A 107 -7.20 1.91 -3.63
C LEU A 107 -8.08 0.67 -3.39
N THR A 108 -8.48 0.47 -2.15
CA THR A 108 -9.30 -0.66 -1.72
C THR A 108 -10.66 -0.18 -1.20
N PRO A 109 -11.76 -0.95 -1.40
CA PRO A 109 -13.05 -0.60 -0.84
C PRO A 109 -13.07 -0.84 0.68
N PRO A 110 -14.06 -0.27 1.42
CA PRO A 110 -14.17 -0.41 2.87
C PRO A 110 -14.19 -1.87 3.37
N GLU A 111 -14.80 -2.76 2.62
CA GLU A 111 -14.85 -4.20 2.93
C GLU A 111 -13.45 -4.83 2.99
N HIS A 112 -12.50 -4.31 2.21
CA HIS A 112 -11.12 -4.75 2.31
C HIS A 112 -10.49 -4.33 3.64
N THR A 113 -10.82 -3.17 4.16
CA THR A 113 -10.30 -2.72 5.46
C THR A 113 -10.73 -3.66 6.58
N GLN A 114 -11.99 -4.09 6.58
CA GLN A 114 -12.47 -5.10 7.51
C GLN A 114 -11.74 -6.43 7.32
N TYR A 115 -11.68 -6.93 6.10
CA TYR A 115 -10.97 -8.16 5.74
C TYR A 115 -9.49 -8.14 6.15
N ALA A 116 -8.80 -7.01 5.90
CA ALA A 116 -7.41 -6.84 6.29
C ALA A 116 -7.25 -6.82 7.82
N ARG A 117 -8.17 -6.19 8.56
CA ARG A 117 -8.16 -6.14 10.02
C ARG A 117 -8.33 -7.52 10.64
N GLU A 118 -9.19 -8.38 10.07
CA GLU A 118 -9.39 -9.76 10.52
C GLU A 118 -8.10 -10.60 10.39
N ILE A 119 -7.28 -10.35 9.36
CA ILE A 119 -6.02 -11.06 9.13
C ILE A 119 -4.87 -10.49 9.96
N LEU A 120 -4.77 -9.17 10.04
CA LEU A 120 -3.69 -8.48 10.74
C LEU A 120 -3.82 -8.55 12.27
N GLY A 121 -5.04 -8.77 12.78
CA GLY A 121 -5.32 -8.64 14.21
C GLY A 121 -5.62 -7.18 14.63
N PRO A 122 -6.04 -6.96 15.89
CA PRO A 122 -6.54 -5.66 16.35
C PRO A 122 -5.47 -4.58 16.43
N ASP A 123 -4.23 -4.94 16.75
CA ASP A 123 -3.18 -4.00 17.14
C ASP A 123 -2.24 -3.60 15.99
N ALA A 124 -2.21 -4.36 14.90
CA ALA A 124 -1.35 -4.06 13.77
C ALA A 124 -1.75 -2.74 13.08
N PHE A 125 -0.75 -2.01 12.62
CA PHE A 125 -0.99 -0.79 11.85
C PHE A 125 -1.71 -1.10 10.53
N LEU A 126 -2.76 -0.35 10.24
CA LEU A 126 -3.51 -0.48 8.98
C LEU A 126 -3.85 0.92 8.46
N ALA A 127 -3.24 1.31 7.36
CA ALA A 127 -3.41 2.62 6.73
C ALA A 127 -3.80 2.47 5.26
N PRO A 128 -5.08 2.22 4.94
CA PRO A 128 -5.52 2.21 3.54
C PRO A 128 -5.42 3.61 2.93
N GLU A 129 -4.87 3.68 1.73
CA GLU A 129 -4.83 4.91 0.95
C GLU A 129 -6.04 4.99 0.02
N HIS A 130 -6.79 6.08 0.12
CA HIS A 130 -7.94 6.38 -0.73
C HIS A 130 -7.73 7.69 -1.49
N LYS A 131 -8.13 7.69 -2.77
CA LYS A 131 -8.24 8.92 -3.55
C LYS A 131 -9.55 9.61 -3.22
N ILE A 132 -9.52 10.91 -3.05
CA ILE A 132 -10.70 11.75 -2.81
C ILE A 132 -10.80 12.82 -3.90
N VAL A 133 -12.03 13.21 -4.21
CA VAL A 133 -12.33 14.34 -5.09
C VAL A 133 -13.10 15.37 -4.27
N LEU A 134 -12.55 16.57 -4.16
CA LEU A 134 -13.19 17.69 -3.45
C LEU A 134 -14.16 18.41 -4.39
N GLU A 135 -15.32 17.81 -4.62
CA GLU A 135 -16.39 18.33 -5.47
C GLU A 135 -17.73 17.98 -4.84
N SER A 136 -18.64 18.96 -4.77
CA SER A 136 -19.95 18.80 -4.15
C SER A 136 -21.00 18.23 -5.10
N ASP A 137 -20.84 18.43 -6.42
CA ASP A 137 -21.72 17.79 -7.40
C ASP A 137 -21.30 16.34 -7.65
N PRO A 138 -22.15 15.35 -7.33
CA PRO A 138 -21.77 13.94 -7.44
C PRO A 138 -21.45 13.47 -8.87
N GLU A 139 -22.08 14.05 -9.88
CA GLU A 139 -21.83 13.68 -11.28
C GLU A 139 -20.45 14.19 -11.73
N THR A 140 -20.13 15.43 -11.44
CA THR A 140 -18.82 16.01 -11.68
C THR A 140 -17.73 15.29 -10.88
N ALA A 141 -17.95 15.00 -9.60
CA ALA A 141 -17.01 14.26 -8.77
C ALA A 141 -16.70 12.87 -9.35
N ARG A 142 -17.71 12.15 -9.81
CA ARG A 142 -17.54 10.84 -10.47
C ARG A 142 -16.77 10.97 -11.79
N SER A 143 -17.05 11.97 -12.61
CA SER A 143 -16.35 12.19 -13.88
C SER A 143 -14.85 12.41 -13.71
N ILE A 144 -14.45 13.06 -12.59
CA ILE A 144 -13.05 13.29 -12.21
C ILE A 144 -12.43 12.03 -11.60
N GLY A 145 -13.13 11.39 -10.68
CA GLY A 145 -12.58 10.27 -9.89
C GLY A 145 -12.48 8.94 -10.64
N ARG A 146 -13.33 8.74 -11.63
CA ARG A 146 -13.45 7.49 -12.40
C ARG A 146 -12.18 7.12 -13.20
N PRO A 147 -11.66 7.96 -14.09
CA PRO A 147 -10.56 7.57 -14.96
C PRO A 147 -9.33 7.04 -14.22
N PRO A 148 -8.84 7.67 -13.13
CA PRO A 148 -7.67 7.19 -12.42
C PRO A 148 -7.91 5.89 -11.59
N VAL A 149 -9.16 5.48 -11.38
CA VAL A 149 -9.50 4.17 -10.79
C VAL A 149 -9.57 3.10 -11.87
N ASP A 150 -10.27 3.39 -12.97
CA ASP A 150 -10.40 2.47 -14.09
C ASP A 150 -9.02 2.09 -14.64
N THR A 151 -8.25 3.06 -15.05
CA THR A 151 -6.94 2.85 -15.66
C THR A 151 -5.81 3.35 -14.74
N PRO A 152 -4.87 2.47 -14.33
CA PRO A 152 -4.72 1.06 -14.73
C PRO A 152 -5.40 0.03 -13.78
N TYR A 153 -5.91 0.43 -12.62
CA TYR A 153 -6.13 -0.46 -11.46
C TYR A 153 -7.15 -1.57 -11.70
N LEU A 154 -8.26 -1.28 -12.38
CA LEU A 154 -9.28 -2.31 -12.67
C LEU A 154 -8.86 -3.30 -13.77
N HIS A 155 -7.72 -3.07 -14.41
CA HIS A 155 -7.09 -3.99 -15.37
C HIS A 155 -5.91 -4.76 -14.77
N LEU A 156 -5.49 -4.45 -13.55
CA LEU A 156 -4.40 -5.15 -12.87
C LEU A 156 -4.91 -6.41 -12.18
N ARG A 157 -4.27 -7.55 -12.48
CA ARG A 157 -4.69 -8.88 -12.00
C ARG A 157 -4.83 -8.98 -10.49
N ASN A 158 -3.92 -8.36 -9.72
CA ASN A 158 -3.95 -8.37 -8.26
C ASN A 158 -5.14 -7.59 -7.70
N TYR A 159 -5.53 -6.46 -8.31
CA TYR A 159 -6.71 -5.67 -7.92
C TYR A 159 -8.00 -6.40 -8.25
N VAL A 160 -8.15 -6.91 -9.48
CA VAL A 160 -9.31 -7.70 -9.89
C VAL A 160 -9.47 -8.93 -8.99
N ALA A 161 -8.40 -9.67 -8.72
CA ALA A 161 -8.45 -10.82 -7.83
C ALA A 161 -8.82 -10.44 -6.38
N ASN A 162 -8.42 -9.25 -5.92
CA ASN A 162 -8.80 -8.74 -4.61
C ASN A 162 -10.29 -8.40 -4.55
N LEU A 163 -10.82 -7.67 -5.53
CA LEU A 163 -12.23 -7.33 -5.62
C LEU A 163 -13.13 -8.58 -5.71
N LYS A 164 -12.75 -9.57 -6.54
CA LYS A 164 -13.46 -10.86 -6.62
C LYS A 164 -13.48 -11.62 -5.29
N ARG A 165 -12.38 -11.57 -4.53
CA ARG A 165 -12.32 -12.16 -3.17
C ARG A 165 -13.31 -11.50 -2.21
N LEU A 166 -13.57 -10.22 -2.39
CA LEU A 166 -14.53 -9.43 -1.62
C LEU A 166 -15.97 -9.57 -2.15
N GLY A 167 -16.21 -10.47 -3.11
CA GLY A 167 -17.53 -10.77 -3.65
C GLY A 167 -17.99 -9.86 -4.80
N TRP A 168 -17.05 -9.13 -5.43
CA TRP A 168 -17.37 -8.36 -6.64
C TRP A 168 -17.46 -9.28 -7.85
N THR A 169 -18.48 -9.10 -8.67
CA THR A 169 -18.67 -9.81 -9.94
C THR A 169 -17.93 -9.12 -11.09
N ASP A 170 -17.83 -9.80 -12.23
CA ASP A 170 -17.28 -9.18 -13.44
C ASP A 170 -18.12 -7.97 -13.90
N ALA A 171 -19.44 -7.98 -13.70
CA ALA A 171 -20.29 -6.85 -13.98
C ALA A 171 -20.01 -5.66 -13.04
N ASP A 172 -19.78 -5.91 -11.73
CA ASP A 172 -19.40 -4.86 -10.78
C ASP A 172 -18.03 -4.23 -11.14
N ILE A 173 -17.12 -5.01 -11.72
CA ILE A 173 -15.79 -4.55 -12.11
C ILE A 173 -15.84 -3.80 -13.45
N ALA A 174 -16.70 -4.24 -14.39
CA ALA A 174 -16.90 -3.56 -15.67
C ALA A 174 -17.61 -2.21 -15.51
N GLU A 175 -18.49 -2.10 -14.50
CA GLU A 175 -19.17 -0.84 -14.13
C GLU A 175 -18.86 -0.48 -12.66
N PRO A 176 -17.60 -0.26 -12.27
CA PRO A 176 -17.14 -0.22 -10.88
C PRO A 176 -17.77 0.88 -10.04
N LEU A 177 -18.50 1.76 -10.65
CA LEU A 177 -18.92 3.03 -10.06
C LEU A 177 -20.29 3.00 -9.42
N GLY A 178 -21.10 2.03 -9.76
CA GLY A 178 -22.34 1.78 -9.03
C GLY A 178 -22.03 1.38 -7.58
N ARG A 179 -21.07 0.48 -7.39
CA ARG A 179 -20.73 -0.09 -6.07
C ARG A 179 -19.77 0.77 -5.26
N ILE A 180 -18.74 1.35 -5.90
CA ILE A 180 -17.81 2.29 -5.23
C ILE A 180 -18.55 3.56 -4.80
N ALA A 181 -19.39 4.12 -5.66
CA ALA A 181 -20.18 5.30 -5.31
C ALA A 181 -21.15 5.03 -4.14
N ALA A 182 -21.75 3.85 -4.07
CA ALA A 182 -22.62 3.47 -2.95
C ALA A 182 -21.84 3.34 -1.63
N ALA A 183 -20.61 2.88 -1.65
CA ALA A 183 -19.76 2.71 -0.46
C ALA A 183 -19.28 4.04 0.15
N TYR A 184 -19.18 5.11 -0.66
CA TYR A 184 -18.71 6.43 -0.21
C TYR A 184 -19.81 7.50 -0.14
N SER A 185 -21.06 7.13 -0.35
CA SER A 185 -22.22 8.05 -0.32
C SER A 185 -23.07 7.93 0.96
N ALA A 186 -22.61 7.17 1.95
CA ALA A 186 -23.29 6.93 3.22
C ALA A 186 -22.74 7.81 4.35
#